data_9aab9da9301dacaadcc4466ef36231e8
#
_entry.id   9aab9da9301dacaadcc4466ef36231e8
#
_cell.length_a   1.000
_cell.length_b   1.000
_cell.length_c   1.000
_cell.angle_alpha   90.00
_cell.angle_beta   90.00
_cell.angle_gamma   90.00
#
_symmetry.space_group_name_H-M   'P 1'
#
loop_
_entity.id
_entity.type
_entity.pdbx_description
1 polymer ?
#
loop_
_entity_poly.entity_id
_entity_poly.type
_entity_poly.pdbx_seq_one_letter_code
_entity_poly.pdbx_strand_id
1 'polypeptide(L)'
;MPKTNVQRTHSEEGAHTEVQLMNADKSKKSEEFIDMKNESAETIKNQRLVDAMQEVLKDDNAYTRGKMAAALMESRLLSPIQRQTILTEKDGPSVRVRFESIQNDKGEKYYMGFTDLDEYEKWNEDDRHNQALIMTMEDFGNILIRNLNDLRGFVINPY
;
A
#
# COMPACT_ATOMS: atom_id res chain seq x y z
N MET A 1 -25.50 -9.94 3.31
CA MET A 1 -24.29 -9.08 3.27
C MET A 1 -24.11 -8.60 1.85
N PRO A 2 -24.01 -7.31 1.60
CA PRO A 2 -23.76 -6.82 0.25
C PRO A 2 -22.32 -7.19 -0.14
N LYS A 3 -22.17 -7.94 -1.23
CA LYS A 3 -20.87 -8.16 -1.86
C LYS A 3 -20.41 -6.81 -2.42
N THR A 4 -19.35 -6.25 -1.87
CA THR A 4 -18.70 -5.05 -2.42
C THR A 4 -18.10 -5.45 -3.76
N ASN A 5 -18.74 -4.99 -4.83
CA ASN A 5 -18.26 -5.22 -6.19
C ASN A 5 -17.12 -4.24 -6.43
N VAL A 6 -15.89 -4.69 -6.27
CA VAL A 6 -14.70 -3.90 -6.58
C VAL A 6 -14.46 -4.01 -8.09
N GLN A 7 -14.88 -3.01 -8.84
CA GLN A 7 -14.55 -2.96 -10.26
C GLN A 7 -13.10 -2.53 -10.45
N ARG A 8 -12.31 -3.38 -11.10
CA ARG A 8 -11.01 -3.03 -11.68
C ARG A 8 -11.22 -2.04 -12.82
N THR A 9 -11.07 -0.75 -12.57
CA THR A 9 -11.05 0.22 -13.66
C THR A 9 -9.60 0.40 -14.13
N HIS A 10 -9.28 -0.17 -15.28
CA HIS A 10 -8.14 0.26 -16.08
C HIS A 10 -8.53 1.56 -16.78
N SER A 11 -8.41 2.68 -16.10
CA SER A 11 -8.53 3.98 -16.76
C SER A 11 -7.13 4.56 -16.93
N GLU A 12 -6.71 4.68 -18.17
CA GLU A 12 -5.45 5.34 -18.59
C GLU A 12 -5.42 6.85 -18.30
N GLU A 13 -6.52 7.43 -17.77
CA GLU A 13 -6.61 8.83 -17.37
C GLU A 13 -7.15 8.96 -15.94
N GLY A 14 -6.31 8.67 -14.97
CA GLY A 14 -6.60 8.91 -13.55
C GLY A 14 -5.66 9.97 -12.97
N ALA A 15 -6.22 10.97 -12.29
CA ALA A 15 -5.44 11.97 -11.57
C ALA A 15 -4.34 11.31 -10.74
N HIS A 16 -3.09 11.57 -11.11
CA HIS A 16 -1.92 10.93 -10.52
C HIS A 16 -1.53 11.72 -9.29
N THR A 17 -1.60 11.10 -8.13
CA THR A 17 -0.97 11.64 -6.93
C THR A 17 0.52 11.35 -7.00
N GLU A 18 1.28 12.37 -7.35
CA GLU A 18 2.72 12.29 -7.50
C GLU A 18 3.38 12.64 -6.17
N VAL A 19 4.06 11.67 -5.56
CA VAL A 19 4.91 11.92 -4.40
C VAL A 19 6.35 12.06 -4.90
N GLN A 20 6.85 13.30 -4.96
CA GLN A 20 8.29 13.54 -5.14
C GLN A 20 9.02 13.23 -3.84
N LEU A 21 9.80 12.17 -3.84
CA LEU A 21 10.81 11.94 -2.81
C LEU A 21 11.97 12.89 -3.08
N MET A 22 11.90 14.10 -2.51
CA MET A 22 13.01 15.04 -2.52
C MET A 22 14.14 14.48 -1.67
N ASN A 23 15.39 14.62 -2.16
CA ASN A 23 16.64 14.24 -1.53
C ASN A 23 16.55 14.12 -0.01
N ALA A 24 16.37 12.88 0.47
CA ALA A 24 16.32 12.58 1.88
C ALA A 24 17.73 12.77 2.45
N ASP A 25 17.81 13.59 3.48
CA ASP A 25 18.95 13.66 4.38
C ASP A 25 19.39 12.24 4.76
N LYS A 26 20.68 11.94 4.61
CA LYS A 26 21.31 10.61 4.74
C LYS A 26 21.18 9.95 6.12
N SER A 27 20.33 10.46 7.02
CA SER A 27 20.16 9.98 8.40
C SER A 27 18.82 9.32 8.70
N LYS A 28 17.87 9.23 7.76
CA LYS A 28 16.58 8.56 7.96
C LYS A 28 16.51 7.26 7.17
N LYS A 29 16.16 6.18 7.90
CA LYS A 29 15.77 4.85 7.48
C LYS A 29 15.41 4.81 5.99
N SER A 30 16.25 4.16 5.19
CA SER A 30 16.02 3.96 3.75
C SER A 30 14.68 3.29 3.54
N GLU A 31 13.79 3.91 2.77
CA GLU A 31 12.58 3.27 2.26
C GLU A 31 13.00 1.98 1.56
N GLU A 32 12.49 0.87 2.02
CA GLU A 32 12.90 -0.45 1.56
C GLU A 32 12.07 -0.82 0.34
N PHE A 33 12.63 -0.56 -0.85
CA PHE A 33 12.05 -1.02 -2.10
C PHE A 33 12.27 -2.52 -2.26
N ILE A 34 11.22 -3.23 -2.57
CA ILE A 34 11.26 -4.66 -2.84
C ILE A 34 10.85 -4.92 -4.30
N ASP A 35 11.68 -5.68 -4.99
CA ASP A 35 11.26 -6.40 -6.19
C ASP A 35 10.49 -7.66 -5.73
N MET A 36 9.25 -7.80 -6.16
CA MET A 36 8.36 -8.89 -5.75
C MET A 36 8.84 -10.27 -6.21
N LYS A 37 9.80 -10.32 -7.13
CA LYS A 37 10.48 -11.56 -7.55
C LYS A 37 11.70 -11.91 -6.67
N ASN A 38 11.98 -11.12 -5.63
CA ASN A 38 13.11 -11.32 -4.74
C ASN A 38 12.65 -12.00 -3.44
N GLU A 39 13.49 -12.87 -2.89
CA GLU A 39 13.29 -13.57 -1.61
C GLU A 39 12.95 -12.65 -0.43
N SER A 40 13.31 -11.36 -0.50
CA SER A 40 12.97 -10.39 0.54
C SER A 40 11.47 -10.14 0.69
N ALA A 41 10.66 -10.28 -0.37
CA ALA A 41 9.21 -10.14 -0.29
C ALA A 41 8.56 -11.26 0.54
N GLU A 42 9.09 -12.46 0.46
CA GLU A 42 8.63 -13.63 1.22
C GLU A 42 8.83 -13.49 2.72
N THR A 43 9.73 -12.61 3.16
CA THR A 43 9.99 -12.36 4.58
C THR A 43 8.91 -11.51 5.25
N ILE A 44 8.10 -10.79 4.47
CA ILE A 44 7.02 -9.96 4.99
C ILE A 44 5.83 -10.86 5.33
N LYS A 45 5.60 -11.02 6.63
CA LYS A 45 4.45 -11.78 7.18
C LYS A 45 3.90 -11.04 8.38
N ASN A 46 2.60 -10.80 8.37
CA ASN A 46 1.90 -10.09 9.44
C ASN A 46 0.82 -10.99 10.08
N GLN A 47 1.19 -12.20 10.49
CA GLN A 47 0.25 -13.19 11.03
C GLN A 47 -0.60 -12.64 12.17
N ARG A 48 0.01 -11.86 13.07
CA ARG A 48 -0.72 -11.23 14.19
C ARG A 48 -1.83 -10.27 13.69
N LEU A 49 -1.58 -9.54 12.62
CA LEU A 49 -2.59 -8.67 12.02
C LEU A 49 -3.70 -9.50 11.35
N VAL A 50 -3.32 -10.52 10.59
CA VAL A 50 -4.29 -11.43 9.93
C VAL A 50 -5.21 -12.07 10.96
N ASP A 51 -4.66 -12.61 12.04
CA ASP A 51 -5.44 -13.22 13.14
C ASP A 51 -6.39 -12.20 13.78
N ALA A 52 -5.91 -10.99 14.06
CA ALA A 52 -6.71 -9.93 14.65
C ALA A 52 -7.84 -9.46 13.70
N MET A 53 -7.59 -9.39 12.39
CA MET A 53 -8.63 -9.10 11.39
C MET A 53 -9.71 -10.18 11.38
N GLN A 54 -9.32 -11.46 11.46
CA GLN A 54 -10.26 -12.57 11.55
C GLN A 54 -11.08 -12.56 12.84
N GLU A 55 -10.49 -12.15 13.97
CA GLU A 55 -11.22 -11.97 15.24
C GLU A 55 -12.30 -10.89 15.11
N VAL A 56 -12.00 -9.76 14.49
CA VAL A 56 -13.00 -8.70 14.22
C VAL A 56 -14.12 -9.20 13.32
N LEU A 57 -13.82 -10.01 12.31
CA LEU A 57 -14.86 -10.59 11.43
C LEU A 57 -15.79 -11.55 12.16
N LYS A 58 -15.32 -12.24 13.21
CA LYS A 58 -16.12 -13.17 14.03
C LYS A 58 -16.93 -12.45 15.09
N ASP A 59 -16.33 -11.47 15.74
CA ASP A 59 -16.94 -10.73 16.86
C ASP A 59 -16.41 -9.28 16.84
N ASP A 60 -17.18 -8.40 16.21
CA ASP A 60 -16.83 -6.98 16.05
C ASP A 60 -17.20 -6.17 17.30
N ASN A 61 -16.23 -5.97 18.19
CA ASN A 61 -16.37 -5.21 19.40
C ASN A 61 -15.14 -4.32 19.66
N ALA A 62 -15.19 -3.48 20.71
CA ALA A 62 -14.11 -2.56 21.05
C ALA A 62 -12.78 -3.27 21.36
N TYR A 63 -12.85 -4.46 21.96
CA TYR A 63 -11.64 -5.22 22.31
C TYR A 63 -10.96 -5.79 21.07
N THR A 64 -11.72 -6.45 20.17
CA THR A 64 -11.18 -7.02 18.94
C THR A 64 -10.66 -5.94 17.98
N ARG A 65 -11.36 -4.81 17.86
CA ARG A 65 -10.88 -3.63 17.11
C ARG A 65 -9.59 -3.06 17.71
N GLY A 66 -9.47 -3.00 19.04
CA GLY A 66 -8.27 -2.55 19.73
C GLY A 66 -7.07 -3.46 19.46
N LYS A 67 -7.27 -4.78 19.48
CA LYS A 67 -6.22 -5.76 19.10
C LYS A 67 -5.77 -5.57 17.66
N MET A 68 -6.73 -5.41 16.73
CA MET A 68 -6.42 -5.19 15.33
C MET A 68 -5.64 -3.88 15.12
N ALA A 69 -6.05 -2.80 15.77
CA ALA A 69 -5.35 -1.52 15.69
C ALA A 69 -3.90 -1.63 16.21
N ALA A 70 -3.69 -2.32 17.35
CA ALA A 70 -2.35 -2.54 17.88
C ALA A 70 -1.48 -3.37 16.94
N ALA A 71 -2.02 -4.46 16.38
CA ALA A 71 -1.30 -5.29 15.42
C ALA A 71 -0.96 -4.51 14.14
N LEU A 72 -1.87 -3.66 13.67
CA LEU A 72 -1.67 -2.82 12.50
C LEU A 72 -0.53 -1.82 12.69
N MET A 73 -0.44 -1.19 13.86
CA MET A 73 0.65 -0.24 14.17
C MET A 73 2.04 -0.87 14.16
N GLU A 74 2.14 -2.18 14.39
CA GLU A 74 3.39 -2.93 14.37
C GLU A 74 3.69 -3.58 13.00
N SER A 75 2.73 -3.50 12.07
CA SER A 75 2.81 -4.19 10.79
C SER A 75 3.70 -3.46 9.79
N ARG A 76 4.28 -4.26 8.89
CA ARG A 76 4.97 -3.80 7.69
C ARG A 76 4.22 -4.39 6.49
N LEU A 77 3.60 -3.55 5.70
CA LEU A 77 2.72 -3.95 4.60
C LEU A 77 3.43 -3.77 3.25
N LEU A 78 3.14 -4.65 2.30
CA LEU A 78 3.57 -4.50 0.92
C LEU A 78 2.59 -3.57 0.20
N SER A 79 3.06 -2.41 -0.26
CA SER A 79 2.25 -1.47 -1.03
C SER A 79 2.72 -1.44 -2.49
N PRO A 80 1.88 -1.81 -3.46
CA PRO A 80 2.28 -1.87 -4.87
C PRO A 80 2.55 -0.48 -5.41
N ILE A 81 3.64 -0.38 -6.17
CA ILE A 81 4.11 0.86 -6.77
C ILE A 81 4.53 0.67 -8.23
N GLN A 82 4.57 1.79 -8.94
CA GLN A 82 5.33 1.94 -10.17
C GLN A 82 6.50 2.88 -9.92
N ARG A 83 7.68 2.46 -10.30
CA ARG A 83 8.91 3.23 -10.18
C ARG A 83 9.32 3.75 -11.54
N GLN A 84 9.54 5.05 -11.64
CA GLN A 84 10.00 5.70 -12.86
C GLN A 84 11.28 6.49 -12.59
N THR A 85 12.36 6.20 -13.32
CA THR A 85 13.56 7.03 -13.28
C THR A 85 13.37 8.21 -14.22
N ILE A 86 13.55 9.42 -13.69
CA ILE A 86 13.49 10.67 -14.45
C ILE A 86 14.89 11.23 -14.52
N LEU A 87 15.37 11.48 -15.73
CA LEU A 87 16.61 12.19 -15.95
C LEU A 87 16.32 13.68 -16.02
N THR A 88 16.81 14.45 -15.06
CA THR A 88 16.75 15.91 -15.06
C THR A 88 18.11 16.45 -15.44
N GLU A 89 18.16 17.42 -16.36
CA GLU A 89 19.43 18.01 -16.82
C GLU A 89 20.21 18.76 -15.72
N LYS A 90 19.50 19.21 -14.67
CA LYS A 90 20.10 20.02 -13.59
C LYS A 90 20.54 19.22 -12.37
N ASP A 91 19.79 18.18 -11.99
CA ASP A 91 19.95 17.51 -10.69
C ASP A 91 20.35 16.02 -10.80
N GLY A 92 20.59 15.53 -12.02
CA GLY A 92 20.90 14.13 -12.26
C GLY A 92 19.65 13.21 -12.18
N PRO A 93 19.84 11.88 -12.10
CA PRO A 93 18.74 10.94 -12.08
C PRO A 93 17.95 11.04 -10.75
N SER A 94 16.66 11.24 -10.86
CA SER A 94 15.72 11.17 -9.74
C SER A 94 14.75 9.98 -9.92
N VAL A 95 14.25 9.44 -8.81
CA VAL A 95 13.28 8.36 -8.82
C VAL A 95 11.92 8.91 -8.41
N ARG A 96 10.95 8.75 -9.30
CA ARG A 96 9.56 9.04 -9.02
C ARG A 96 8.83 7.74 -8.69
N VAL A 97 8.10 7.72 -7.60
CA VAL A 97 7.28 6.58 -7.17
C VAL A 97 5.82 6.95 -7.29
N ARG A 98 5.05 6.07 -7.92
CA ARG A 98 3.60 6.17 -8.02
C ARG A 98 2.98 4.99 -7.29
N PHE A 99 2.12 5.23 -6.33
CA PHE A 99 1.36 4.19 -5.64
C PHE A 99 0.18 3.74 -6.50
N GLU A 100 -0.04 2.44 -6.55
CA GLU A 100 -1.26 1.87 -7.11
C GLU A 100 -2.44 2.11 -6.18
N SER A 101 -3.59 2.36 -6.76
CA SER A 101 -4.81 2.64 -6.00
C SER A 101 -5.99 1.86 -6.57
N ILE A 102 -6.94 1.56 -5.71
CA ILE A 102 -8.25 1.06 -6.10
C ILE A 102 -9.31 2.13 -5.85
N GLN A 103 -10.42 1.98 -6.54
CA GLN A 103 -11.53 2.92 -6.46
C GLN A 103 -12.81 2.17 -6.12
N ASN A 104 -13.63 2.73 -5.23
CA ASN A 104 -14.96 2.20 -4.96
C ASN A 104 -16.00 2.71 -5.96
N ASP A 105 -17.24 2.23 -5.85
CA ASP A 105 -18.35 2.62 -6.75
C ASP A 105 -18.70 4.12 -6.72
N LYS A 106 -18.23 4.84 -5.70
CA LYS A 106 -18.42 6.30 -5.56
C LYS A 106 -17.27 7.11 -6.15
N GLY A 107 -16.28 6.46 -6.72
CA GLY A 107 -15.11 7.12 -7.27
C GLY A 107 -14.05 7.49 -6.22
N GLU A 108 -14.20 7.04 -4.97
CA GLU A 108 -13.24 7.31 -3.90
C GLU A 108 -12.04 6.40 -4.03
N LYS A 109 -10.83 6.97 -3.95
CA LYS A 109 -9.56 6.26 -4.13
C LYS A 109 -8.94 5.87 -2.80
N TYR A 110 -8.34 4.67 -2.80
CA TYR A 110 -7.66 4.10 -1.65
C TYR A 110 -6.33 3.48 -2.09
N TYR A 111 -5.27 3.67 -1.32
CA TYR A 111 -4.06 2.88 -1.48
C TYR A 111 -4.24 1.48 -0.91
N MET A 112 -3.37 0.57 -1.33
CA MET A 112 -3.41 -0.83 -0.93
C MET A 112 -2.21 -1.18 -0.07
N GLY A 113 -2.44 -2.02 0.93
CA GLY A 113 -1.41 -2.69 1.71
C GLY A 113 -1.72 -4.18 1.80
N PHE A 114 -0.72 -5.02 1.59
CA PHE A 114 -0.87 -6.46 1.68
C PHE A 114 -0.07 -7.00 2.86
N THR A 115 -0.65 -7.93 3.60
CA THR A 115 -0.05 -8.50 4.81
C THR A 115 1.13 -9.41 4.51
N ASP A 116 1.16 -9.98 3.33
CA ASP A 116 2.18 -10.92 2.87
C ASP A 116 2.16 -11.04 1.34
N LEU A 117 3.09 -11.82 0.81
CA LEU A 117 3.23 -12.06 -0.62
C LEU A 117 2.03 -12.80 -1.20
N ASP A 118 1.48 -13.78 -0.48
CA ASP A 118 0.35 -14.58 -0.97
C ASP A 118 -0.89 -13.69 -1.23
N GLU A 119 -1.16 -12.74 -0.33
CA GLU A 119 -2.24 -11.77 -0.51
C GLU A 119 -1.96 -10.79 -1.66
N TYR A 120 -0.70 -10.38 -1.82
CA TYR A 120 -0.29 -9.54 -2.94
C TYR A 120 -0.48 -10.25 -4.29
N GLU A 121 -0.10 -11.53 -4.39
CA GLU A 121 -0.21 -12.32 -5.63
C GLU A 121 -1.67 -12.55 -6.03
N LYS A 122 -2.60 -12.70 -5.10
CA LYS A 122 -4.03 -12.78 -5.40
C LYS A 122 -4.55 -11.52 -6.12
N TRP A 123 -4.01 -10.36 -5.79
CA TRP A 123 -4.32 -9.12 -6.48
C TRP A 123 -3.62 -9.03 -7.84
N ASN A 124 -2.39 -9.50 -7.93
CA ASN A 124 -1.50 -9.39 -9.09
C ASN A 124 -1.56 -10.62 -10.01
N GLU A 125 -2.75 -11.18 -10.26
CA GLU A 125 -2.95 -12.41 -11.05
C GLU A 125 -2.30 -12.39 -12.43
N ASP A 126 -2.16 -11.22 -13.06
CA ASP A 126 -1.57 -11.05 -14.38
C ASP A 126 -0.08 -10.69 -14.36
N ASP A 127 0.58 -10.77 -13.20
CA ASP A 127 2.02 -10.50 -12.96
C ASP A 127 2.51 -9.17 -13.57
N ARG A 128 1.64 -8.15 -13.63
CA ARG A 128 1.99 -6.82 -14.17
C ARG A 128 2.67 -5.92 -13.15
N HIS A 129 2.46 -6.17 -11.88
CA HIS A 129 2.99 -5.36 -10.78
C HIS A 129 4.05 -6.16 -10.03
N ASN A 130 5.31 -5.81 -10.23
CA ASN A 130 6.43 -6.55 -9.65
C ASN A 130 7.28 -5.71 -8.68
N GLN A 131 6.79 -4.54 -8.29
CA GLN A 131 7.46 -3.65 -7.36
C GLN A 131 6.53 -3.21 -6.23
N ALA A 132 7.05 -3.25 -5.01
CA ALA A 132 6.36 -2.77 -3.84
C ALA A 132 7.30 -1.94 -2.95
N LEU A 133 6.69 -1.10 -2.12
CA LEU A 133 7.34 -0.50 -0.94
C LEU A 133 6.86 -1.23 0.30
N ILE A 134 7.77 -1.46 1.23
CA ILE A 134 7.39 -1.86 2.58
C ILE A 134 6.98 -0.60 3.33
N MET A 135 5.72 -0.57 3.75
CA MET A 135 5.08 0.58 4.38
C MET A 135 4.67 0.26 5.80
N THR A 136 4.96 1.18 6.71
CA THR A 136 4.39 1.19 8.06
C THR A 136 3.13 2.05 8.11
N MET A 137 2.40 2.00 9.21
CA MET A 137 1.24 2.89 9.41
C MET A 137 1.64 4.37 9.47
N GLU A 138 2.84 4.68 9.94
CA GLU A 138 3.38 6.05 9.92
C GLU A 138 3.58 6.53 8.48
N ASP A 139 4.12 5.67 7.60
CA ASP A 139 4.33 6.00 6.19
C ASP A 139 3.00 6.28 5.48
N PHE A 140 2.00 5.39 5.66
CA PHE A 140 0.66 5.61 5.11
C PHE A 140 0.02 6.90 5.64
N GLY A 141 0.14 7.17 6.95
CA GLY A 141 -0.35 8.40 7.56
C GLY A 141 0.27 9.64 6.94
N ASN A 142 1.58 9.66 6.75
CA ASN A 142 2.32 10.76 6.14
C ASN A 142 1.88 11.02 4.70
N ILE A 143 1.62 9.97 3.92
CA ILE A 143 1.14 10.09 2.55
C ILE A 143 -0.30 10.59 2.52
N LEU A 144 -1.19 10.05 3.35
CA LEU A 144 -2.59 10.46 3.42
C LEU A 144 -2.74 11.93 3.79
N ILE A 145 -2.02 12.42 4.79
CA ILE A 145 -2.08 13.82 5.23
C ILE A 145 -1.74 14.78 4.07
N ARG A 146 -0.81 14.39 3.21
CA ARG A 146 -0.40 15.21 2.05
C ARG A 146 -1.38 15.15 0.89
N ASN A 147 -2.27 14.15 0.83
CA ASN A 147 -3.12 13.85 -0.31
C ASN A 147 -4.62 13.73 0.06
N LEU A 148 -5.07 14.38 1.12
CA LEU A 148 -6.45 14.30 1.65
C LEU A 148 -7.55 14.65 0.64
N ASN A 149 -7.23 15.41 -0.40
CA ASN A 149 -8.20 15.78 -1.44
C ASN A 149 -8.47 14.64 -2.43
N ASP A 150 -7.46 13.78 -2.68
CA ASP A 150 -7.51 12.74 -3.71
C ASP A 150 -7.68 11.32 -3.14
N LEU A 151 -7.29 11.12 -1.89
CA LEU A 151 -7.30 9.83 -1.22
C LEU A 151 -8.21 9.84 0.01
N ARG A 152 -8.99 8.77 0.17
CA ARG A 152 -9.84 8.56 1.35
C ARG A 152 -9.20 7.71 2.43
N GLY A 153 -8.19 6.94 2.08
CA GLY A 153 -7.52 6.06 3.01
C GLY A 153 -6.69 5.00 2.32
N PHE A 154 -6.52 3.90 3.01
CA PHE A 154 -5.92 2.70 2.44
C PHE A 154 -6.76 1.48 2.86
N VAL A 155 -6.63 0.39 2.11
CA VAL A 155 -7.29 -0.88 2.37
C VAL A 155 -6.25 -1.98 2.49
N ILE A 156 -6.53 -2.97 3.32
CA ILE A 156 -5.64 -4.11 3.58
C ILE A 156 -6.29 -5.34 2.97
N ASN A 157 -5.52 -6.09 2.17
CA ASN A 157 -5.98 -7.33 1.52
C ASN A 157 -7.36 -7.14 0.86
N PRO A 158 -7.47 -6.31 -0.19
CA PRO A 158 -8.77 -5.92 -0.77
C PRO A 158 -9.51 -7.05 -1.51
N TYR A 159 -8.98 -8.29 -1.51
CA TYR A 159 -9.53 -9.47 -2.21
C TYR A 159 -9.79 -10.64 -1.29
#